data_6f176add7e122d2b4dc876095b16d2cb
#
_entry.id   6f176add7e122d2b4dc876095b16d2cb
#
_cell.length_a   1.000
_cell.length_b   1.000
_cell.length_c   1.000
_cell.angle_alpha   90.00
_cell.angle_beta   90.00
_cell.angle_gamma   90.00
#
_symmetry.space_group_name_H-M   'P 1'
#
loop_
_entity.id
_entity.type
_entity.pdbx_description
1 polymer ?
#
loop_
_entity_poly.entity_id
_entity_poly.type
_entity_poly.pdbx_seq_one_letter_code
_entity_poly.pdbx_strand_id
1 'polypeptide(L)'
;NAPIETVAAFIQMAFDAEGDVNVNRKDKGFDNVVVNYSTCSKHFAYGLQALLLKFGIDSHVYNYESENALHSKKYRVSIINSMAVKYAYVIGFSIERKQNMLTSANVNIENGLTYPIAFANHLKDNIANGSRWKKDEFNKSRFEDEMGYLPWKNKSSGISQSACVRMTNIAERE
;
A
#
# COMPACT_ATOMS: atom_id res chain seq x y z
N ASN A 1 -5.20 21.32 16.64
CA ASN A 1 -4.52 20.68 15.50
C ASN A 1 -3.02 20.97 15.64
N ALA A 2 -2.20 19.91 15.77
CA ALA A 2 -0.75 20.06 15.78
C ALA A 2 -0.25 20.50 14.38
N PRO A 3 0.80 21.34 14.31
CA PRO A 3 1.50 21.65 13.06
C PRO A 3 1.97 20.38 12.37
N ILE A 4 2.03 20.40 11.05
CA ILE A 4 2.37 19.21 10.25
C ILE A 4 3.80 18.72 10.54
N GLU A 5 4.71 19.62 10.81
CA GLU A 5 6.10 19.35 11.18
C GLU A 5 6.20 18.59 12.51
N THR A 6 5.36 18.96 13.47
CA THR A 6 5.27 18.27 14.78
C THR A 6 4.75 16.84 14.60
N VAL A 7 3.78 16.65 13.70
CA VAL A 7 3.25 15.31 13.38
C VAL A 7 4.33 14.47 12.68
N ALA A 8 5.09 15.06 11.75
CA ALA A 8 6.19 14.37 11.08
C ALA A 8 7.27 13.95 12.08
N ALA A 9 7.69 14.85 12.97
CA ALA A 9 8.68 14.55 14.01
C ALA A 9 8.22 13.45 14.96
N PHE A 10 6.93 13.43 15.34
CA PHE A 10 6.35 12.37 16.16
C PHE A 10 6.42 11.00 15.46
N ILE A 11 6.01 10.96 14.18
CA ILE A 11 6.06 9.71 13.40
C ILE A 11 7.51 9.24 13.25
N GLN A 12 8.43 10.14 12.88
CA GLN A 12 9.85 9.83 12.75
C GLN A 12 10.40 9.22 14.04
N MET A 13 10.18 9.88 15.19
CA MET A 13 10.64 9.37 16.49
C MET A 13 10.07 8.00 16.81
N ALA A 14 8.78 7.76 16.55
CA ALA A 14 8.15 6.47 16.79
C ALA A 14 8.82 5.37 15.94
N PHE A 15 9.02 5.61 14.64
CA PHE A 15 9.65 4.65 13.74
C PHE A 15 11.16 4.51 13.96
N ASP A 16 11.84 5.54 14.46
CA ASP A 16 13.23 5.43 14.87
C ASP A 16 13.38 4.48 16.04
N ALA A 17 12.51 4.59 17.05
CA ALA A 17 12.57 3.78 18.27
C ALA A 17 12.18 2.31 18.02
N GLU A 18 11.00 2.07 17.46
CA GLU A 18 10.39 0.71 17.40
C GLU A 18 10.16 0.23 15.95
N GLY A 19 10.43 1.06 14.95
CA GLY A 19 10.27 0.67 13.55
C GLY A 19 11.43 -0.17 13.04
N ASP A 20 11.13 -1.05 12.10
CA ASP A 20 12.11 -1.81 11.34
C ASP A 20 11.99 -1.57 9.84
N VAL A 21 13.11 -1.68 9.14
CA VAL A 21 13.20 -1.59 7.68
C VAL A 21 13.68 -2.91 7.14
N ASN A 22 12.89 -3.51 6.26
CA ASN A 22 13.22 -4.74 5.57
C ASN A 22 13.32 -4.47 4.07
N VAL A 23 14.47 -4.78 3.48
CA VAL A 23 14.70 -4.70 2.04
C VAL A 23 15.05 -6.10 1.53
N ASN A 24 14.14 -6.69 0.78
CA ASN A 24 14.40 -7.94 0.09
C ASN A 24 14.90 -7.62 -1.32
N ARG A 25 16.22 -7.61 -1.46
CA ARG A 25 16.91 -7.32 -2.71
C ARG A 25 16.74 -8.46 -3.69
N LYS A 26 16.51 -8.13 -4.95
CA LYS A 26 16.40 -9.09 -6.03
C LYS A 26 17.57 -8.93 -7.01
N ASP A 27 18.10 -10.03 -7.48
CA ASP A 27 19.16 -10.03 -8.49
C ASP A 27 18.70 -9.43 -9.82
N LYS A 28 17.39 -9.56 -10.11
CA LYS A 28 16.74 -8.96 -11.28
C LYS A 28 15.40 -8.36 -10.88
N GLY A 29 15.11 -7.15 -11.40
CA GLY A 29 13.87 -6.44 -11.17
C GLY A 29 13.94 -5.48 -9.99
N PHE A 30 12.81 -5.27 -9.34
CA PHE A 30 12.66 -4.31 -8.25
C PHE A 30 12.73 -4.98 -6.88
N ASP A 31 13.33 -4.28 -5.92
CA ASP A 31 13.39 -4.70 -4.52
C ASP A 31 11.99 -4.62 -3.89
N ASN A 32 11.74 -5.50 -2.92
CA ASN A 32 10.60 -5.35 -2.02
C ASN A 32 11.06 -4.66 -0.74
N VAL A 33 10.44 -3.54 -0.44
CA VAL A 33 10.76 -2.71 0.73
C VAL A 33 9.55 -2.63 1.64
N VAL A 34 9.77 -2.85 2.93
CA VAL A 34 8.73 -2.73 3.94
C VAL A 34 9.30 -2.00 5.15
N VAL A 35 8.60 -0.95 5.57
CA VAL A 35 8.82 -0.28 6.85
C VAL A 35 7.70 -0.70 7.78
N ASN A 36 8.04 -1.27 8.93
CA ASN A 36 7.08 -1.78 9.90
C ASN A 36 7.18 -1.02 11.22
N TYR A 37 6.05 -0.91 11.89
CA TYR A 37 5.95 -0.52 13.29
C TYR A 37 5.06 -1.51 14.02
N SER A 38 5.50 -2.05 15.15
CA SER A 38 4.73 -3.04 15.92
C SER A 38 4.30 -2.48 17.27
N THR A 39 3.04 -2.73 17.66
CA THR A 39 2.47 -2.28 18.94
C THR A 39 1.42 -3.27 19.45
N CYS A 40 1.20 -3.30 20.76
CA CYS A 40 0.07 -4.02 21.37
C CYS A 40 -1.22 -3.19 21.38
N SER A 41 -1.14 -1.89 21.12
CA SER A 41 -2.28 -0.98 21.12
C SER A 41 -2.94 -0.90 19.75
N LYS A 42 -4.16 -1.40 19.63
CA LYS A 42 -4.99 -1.25 18.43
C LYS A 42 -5.19 0.22 18.06
N HIS A 43 -5.55 1.03 19.05
CA HIS A 43 -5.84 2.46 18.84
C HIS A 43 -4.59 3.22 18.34
N PHE A 44 -3.42 2.87 18.89
CA PHE A 44 -2.17 3.48 18.45
C PHE A 44 -1.85 3.10 17.00
N ALA A 45 -2.01 1.83 16.62
CA ALA A 45 -1.74 1.37 15.26
C ALA A 45 -2.62 2.10 14.22
N TYR A 46 -3.93 2.19 14.46
CA TYR A 46 -4.84 2.91 13.56
C TYR A 46 -4.65 4.43 13.61
N GLY A 47 -4.30 4.98 14.78
CA GLY A 47 -3.92 6.39 14.91
C GLY A 47 -2.69 6.72 14.09
N LEU A 48 -1.65 5.87 14.15
CA LEU A 48 -0.44 6.02 13.36
C LEU A 48 -0.72 5.93 11.85
N GLN A 49 -1.57 4.98 11.42
CA GLN A 49 -2.04 4.89 10.04
C GLN A 49 -2.72 6.19 9.59
N ALA A 50 -3.63 6.73 10.42
CA ALA A 50 -4.33 7.99 10.11
C ALA A 50 -3.36 9.19 10.02
N LEU A 51 -2.30 9.21 10.85
CA LEU A 51 -1.26 10.24 10.78
C LEU A 51 -0.42 10.12 9.51
N LEU A 52 -0.02 8.91 9.13
CA LEU A 52 0.70 8.64 7.87
C LEU A 52 -0.11 9.10 6.66
N LEU A 53 -1.43 8.88 6.69
CA LEU A 53 -2.32 9.28 5.61
C LEU A 53 -2.37 10.79 5.39
N LYS A 54 -2.13 11.63 6.43
CA LYS A 54 -2.00 13.09 6.30
C LYS A 54 -0.84 13.51 5.38
N PHE A 55 0.18 12.66 5.25
CA PHE A 55 1.31 12.84 4.34
C PHE A 55 1.08 12.13 2.99
N GLY A 56 -0.10 11.56 2.80
CA GLY A 56 -0.42 10.74 1.62
C GLY A 56 0.40 9.45 1.57
N ILE A 57 0.82 8.93 2.73
CA ILE A 57 1.51 7.65 2.88
C ILE A 57 0.48 6.62 3.28
N ASP A 58 0.14 5.74 2.32
CA ASP A 58 -0.73 4.60 2.59
C ASP A 58 0.02 3.51 3.35
N SER A 59 -0.69 2.86 4.27
CA SER A 59 -0.13 1.81 5.11
C SER A 59 -1.19 0.78 5.48
N HIS A 60 -0.74 -0.44 5.78
CA HIS A 60 -1.63 -1.54 6.17
C HIS A 60 -1.46 -1.83 7.65
N VAL A 61 -2.59 -2.06 8.34
CA VAL A 61 -2.59 -2.52 9.72
C VAL A 61 -2.95 -3.99 9.76
N TYR A 62 -1.99 -4.82 10.19
CA TYR A 62 -2.20 -6.25 10.41
C TYR A 62 -2.31 -6.54 11.88
N ASN A 63 -3.20 -7.45 12.25
CA ASN A 63 -3.21 -8.06 13.58
C ASN A 63 -2.64 -9.48 13.48
N TYR A 64 -1.84 -9.86 14.45
CA TYR A 64 -1.34 -11.22 14.58
C TYR A 64 -1.28 -11.63 16.06
N GLU A 65 -1.49 -12.89 16.29
CA GLU A 65 -1.37 -13.49 17.62
C GLU A 65 0.00 -14.13 17.74
N SER A 66 0.65 -13.95 18.90
CA SER A 66 1.93 -14.57 19.18
C SER A 66 1.69 -15.67 20.23
N GLU A 67 1.97 -16.91 19.85
CA GLU A 67 1.75 -18.09 20.71
C GLU A 67 2.53 -18.03 22.03
N ASN A 68 3.63 -17.29 22.10
CA ASN A 68 4.56 -17.26 23.23
C ASN A 68 4.66 -15.89 23.92
N ALA A 69 3.73 -14.97 23.75
CA ALA A 69 3.87 -13.63 24.32
C ALA A 69 2.89 -13.38 25.45
N LEU A 70 3.37 -12.66 26.47
CA LEU A 70 2.56 -12.06 27.55
C LEU A 70 1.39 -11.22 27.04
N HIS A 71 1.41 -10.84 25.74
CA HIS A 71 0.36 -10.12 25.05
C HIS A 71 -0.13 -10.94 23.86
N SER A 72 -1.37 -11.41 23.92
CA SER A 72 -1.97 -12.30 22.92
C SER A 72 -2.21 -11.64 21.55
N LYS A 73 -2.33 -10.31 21.49
CA LYS A 73 -2.60 -9.57 20.25
C LYS A 73 -1.58 -8.48 20.01
N LYS A 74 -0.99 -8.50 18.81
CA LYS A 74 -0.07 -7.46 18.33
C LYS A 74 -0.61 -6.88 17.03
N TYR A 75 -0.33 -5.61 16.82
CA TYR A 75 -0.68 -4.87 15.60
C TYR A 75 0.60 -4.41 14.93
N ARG A 76 0.65 -4.56 13.62
CA ARG A 76 1.77 -4.08 12.79
C ARG A 76 1.24 -3.11 11.77
N VAL A 77 1.80 -1.91 11.76
CA VAL A 77 1.61 -0.92 10.69
C VAL A 77 2.72 -1.14 9.69
N SER A 78 2.38 -1.41 8.44
CA SER A 78 3.35 -1.70 7.37
C SER A 78 3.19 -0.70 6.23
N ILE A 79 4.29 -0.06 5.85
CA ILE A 79 4.42 0.83 4.71
C ILE A 79 5.26 0.10 3.67
N ILE A 80 4.74 -0.10 2.46
CA ILE A 80 5.36 -0.99 1.46
C ILE A 80 5.76 -0.27 0.18
N ASN A 81 6.89 -0.70 -0.38
CA ASN A 81 7.41 -0.34 -1.70
C ASN A 81 7.45 1.18 -1.93
N SER A 82 6.75 1.71 -2.90
CA SER A 82 6.77 3.13 -3.24
C SER A 82 6.31 4.03 -2.09
N MET A 83 5.41 3.56 -1.22
CA MET A 83 5.01 4.30 -0.02
C MET A 83 6.14 4.34 1.02
N ALA A 84 6.95 3.28 1.13
CA ALA A 84 8.15 3.28 1.97
C ALA A 84 9.21 4.26 1.44
N VAL A 85 9.38 4.34 0.12
CA VAL A 85 10.23 5.36 -0.51
C VAL A 85 9.69 6.76 -0.24
N LYS A 86 8.38 6.98 -0.41
CA LYS A 86 7.74 8.26 -0.08
C LYS A 86 7.94 8.64 1.39
N TYR A 87 7.82 7.67 2.31
CA TYR A 87 8.11 7.87 3.72
C TYR A 87 9.54 8.38 3.94
N ALA A 88 10.53 7.77 3.28
CA ALA A 88 11.93 8.15 3.39
C ALA A 88 12.20 9.63 3.01
N TYR A 89 11.45 10.17 2.04
CA TYR A 89 11.61 11.56 1.58
C TYR A 89 10.77 12.56 2.31
N VAL A 90 9.59 12.18 2.82
CA VAL A 90 8.62 13.11 3.42
C VAL A 90 8.80 13.21 4.93
N ILE A 91 9.10 12.09 5.59
CA ILE A 91 9.28 12.00 7.05
C ILE A 91 10.70 11.53 7.36
N GLY A 92 11.07 10.37 6.82
CA GLY A 92 12.38 9.77 6.96
C GLY A 92 12.69 9.20 8.33
N PHE A 93 13.91 8.69 8.46
CA PHE A 93 14.52 8.26 9.71
C PHE A 93 15.67 9.19 10.08
N SER A 94 15.85 9.50 11.37
CA SER A 94 17.06 10.12 11.87
C SER A 94 18.22 9.12 12.00
N ILE A 95 17.89 7.83 12.08
CA ILE A 95 18.87 6.74 12.12
C ILE A 95 19.37 6.48 10.69
N GLU A 96 20.61 6.91 10.43
CA GLU A 96 21.26 6.88 9.11
C GLU A 96 21.20 5.48 8.46
N ARG A 97 21.44 4.41 9.21
CA ARG A 97 21.36 3.03 8.71
C ARG A 97 19.98 2.71 8.13
N LYS A 98 18.88 3.09 8.83
CA LYS A 98 17.51 2.85 8.37
C LYS A 98 17.21 3.70 7.15
N GLN A 99 17.62 4.95 7.15
CA GLN A 99 17.42 5.89 6.04
C GLN A 99 18.13 5.39 4.78
N ASN A 100 19.40 5.00 4.88
CA ASN A 100 20.19 4.51 3.75
C ASN A 100 19.63 3.21 3.16
N MET A 101 19.07 2.32 4.00
CA MET A 101 18.41 1.10 3.50
C MET A 101 17.24 1.43 2.56
N LEU A 102 16.43 2.44 2.87
CA LEU A 102 15.30 2.85 2.04
C LEU A 102 15.74 3.56 0.77
N THR A 103 16.65 4.54 0.91
CA THR A 103 17.05 5.39 -0.22
C THR A 103 17.93 4.66 -1.24
N SER A 104 18.59 3.57 -0.84
CA SER A 104 19.39 2.72 -1.73
C SER A 104 18.60 1.60 -2.41
N ALA A 105 17.34 1.42 -2.09
CA ALA A 105 16.53 0.35 -2.65
C ALA A 105 15.99 0.72 -4.04
N ASN A 106 16.08 -0.23 -4.97
CA ASN A 106 15.51 -0.10 -6.30
C ASN A 106 14.03 -0.52 -6.31
N VAL A 107 13.14 0.42 -6.08
CA VAL A 107 11.70 0.17 -5.93
C VAL A 107 10.94 0.65 -7.17
N ASN A 108 9.99 -0.16 -7.64
CA ASN A 108 9.05 0.29 -8.66
C ASN A 108 8.06 1.30 -8.05
N ILE A 109 8.17 2.56 -8.45
CA ILE A 109 7.36 3.67 -7.95
C ILE A 109 5.92 3.59 -8.50
N GLU A 110 5.71 2.95 -9.64
CA GLU A 110 4.38 2.86 -10.29
C GLU A 110 3.40 1.92 -9.55
N ASN A 111 3.89 1.01 -8.72
CA ASN A 111 3.07 0.00 -8.03
C ASN A 111 2.67 0.39 -6.58
N GLY A 112 2.59 1.68 -6.28
CA GLY A 112 2.55 2.17 -4.90
C GLY A 112 1.25 2.00 -4.12
N LEU A 113 0.12 2.06 -4.75
CA LEU A 113 -1.17 1.99 -4.08
C LEU A 113 -1.90 0.70 -4.46
N THR A 114 -2.41 -0.01 -3.45
CA THR A 114 -3.35 -1.10 -3.65
C THR A 114 -4.71 -0.72 -3.09
N TYR A 115 -5.75 -0.87 -3.91
CA TYR A 115 -7.12 -0.69 -3.50
C TYR A 115 -7.72 -2.03 -3.05
N PRO A 116 -8.67 -2.04 -2.10
CA PRO A 116 -9.38 -3.25 -1.71
C PRO A 116 -10.02 -3.93 -2.91
N ILE A 117 -10.07 -5.27 -2.91
CA ILE A 117 -10.69 -6.03 -4.00
C ILE A 117 -12.18 -5.67 -4.22
N ALA A 118 -12.85 -5.22 -3.15
CA ALA A 118 -14.22 -4.70 -3.25
C ALA A 118 -14.32 -3.49 -4.18
N PHE A 119 -13.30 -2.61 -4.21
CA PHE A 119 -13.24 -1.47 -5.12
C PHE A 119 -13.04 -1.93 -6.57
N ALA A 120 -12.18 -2.93 -6.80
CA ALA A 120 -12.01 -3.51 -8.13
C ALA A 120 -13.30 -4.16 -8.65
N ASN A 121 -14.06 -4.85 -7.79
CA ASN A 121 -15.36 -5.39 -8.13
C ASN A 121 -16.37 -4.30 -8.44
N HIS A 122 -16.39 -3.20 -7.66
CA HIS A 122 -17.25 -2.05 -7.92
C HIS A 122 -16.92 -1.38 -9.27
N LEU A 123 -15.64 -1.18 -9.59
CA LEU A 123 -15.23 -0.67 -10.90
C LEU A 123 -15.67 -1.59 -12.03
N LYS A 124 -15.46 -2.90 -11.89
CA LYS A 124 -15.90 -3.91 -12.85
C LYS A 124 -17.42 -3.84 -13.09
N ASP A 125 -18.20 -3.77 -12.02
CA ASP A 125 -19.66 -3.72 -12.13
C ASP A 125 -20.14 -2.42 -12.77
N ASN A 126 -19.48 -1.30 -12.50
CA ASN A 126 -19.77 -0.01 -13.14
C ASN A 126 -19.38 -0.02 -14.62
N ILE A 127 -18.26 -0.62 -15.00
CA ILE A 127 -17.85 -0.79 -16.40
C ILE A 127 -18.85 -1.68 -17.12
N ALA A 128 -19.22 -2.82 -16.53
CA ALA A 128 -20.14 -3.78 -17.12
C ALA A 128 -21.60 -3.29 -17.18
N ASN A 129 -22.02 -2.39 -16.28
CA ASN A 129 -23.40 -1.87 -16.19
C ASN A 129 -23.53 -0.41 -16.66
N GLY A 130 -22.42 0.22 -17.04
CA GLY A 130 -22.43 1.59 -17.57
C GLY A 130 -23.24 1.71 -18.84
N SER A 131 -23.79 2.92 -19.10
CA SER A 131 -24.69 3.19 -20.24
C SER A 131 -24.05 2.98 -21.62
N ARG A 132 -22.73 2.91 -21.69
CA ARG A 132 -21.96 2.66 -22.92
C ARG A 132 -21.68 1.17 -23.18
N TRP A 133 -21.77 0.33 -22.16
CA TRP A 133 -21.56 -1.11 -22.27
C TRP A 133 -22.89 -1.82 -22.09
N LYS A 134 -23.52 -2.19 -23.20
CA LYS A 134 -24.62 -3.14 -23.10
C LYS A 134 -24.06 -4.46 -22.55
N LYS A 135 -24.82 -5.10 -21.69
CA LYS A 135 -24.41 -6.32 -20.98
C LYS A 135 -23.88 -7.43 -21.91
N ASP A 136 -24.35 -7.42 -23.16
CA ASP A 136 -23.99 -8.36 -24.22
C ASP A 136 -22.74 -7.95 -25.03
N GLU A 137 -22.26 -6.70 -24.85
CA GLU A 137 -21.10 -6.15 -25.58
C GLU A 137 -19.81 -6.12 -24.74
N PHE A 138 -19.90 -6.39 -23.41
CA PHE A 138 -18.72 -6.51 -22.57
C PHE A 138 -17.95 -7.78 -22.94
N ASN A 139 -17.00 -7.65 -23.84
CA ASN A 139 -16.13 -8.73 -24.23
C ASN A 139 -15.06 -8.94 -23.16
N LYS A 140 -15.35 -9.89 -22.27
CA LYS A 140 -14.44 -10.29 -21.19
C LYS A 140 -13.05 -10.67 -21.72
N SER A 141 -12.99 -11.35 -22.87
CA SER A 141 -11.72 -11.76 -23.48
C SER A 141 -10.90 -10.55 -23.89
N ARG A 142 -11.53 -9.57 -24.56
CA ARG A 142 -10.87 -8.33 -24.97
C ARG A 142 -10.34 -7.53 -23.75
N PHE A 143 -11.14 -7.45 -22.70
CA PHE A 143 -10.73 -6.79 -21.47
C PHE A 143 -9.55 -7.53 -20.78
N GLU A 144 -9.58 -8.86 -20.76
CA GLU A 144 -8.47 -9.69 -20.27
C GLU A 144 -7.22 -9.49 -21.12
N ASP A 145 -7.33 -9.42 -22.43
CA ASP A 145 -6.21 -9.20 -23.35
C ASP A 145 -5.58 -7.81 -23.15
N GLU A 146 -6.38 -6.76 -23.05
CA GLU A 146 -5.89 -5.40 -22.83
C GLU A 146 -5.32 -5.19 -21.41
N MET A 147 -5.87 -5.85 -20.40
CA MET A 147 -5.36 -5.81 -19.04
C MET A 147 -4.14 -6.71 -18.84
N GLY A 148 -4.03 -7.79 -19.64
CA GLY A 148 -3.05 -8.86 -19.47
C GLY A 148 -3.33 -9.77 -18.28
N TYR A 149 -4.34 -9.48 -17.48
CA TYR A 149 -4.82 -10.31 -16.36
C TYR A 149 -6.17 -9.81 -15.84
N LEU A 150 -6.88 -10.65 -15.08
CA LEU A 150 -8.11 -10.25 -14.40
C LEU A 150 -7.82 -9.91 -12.93
N PRO A 151 -7.82 -8.61 -12.54
CA PRO A 151 -7.49 -8.21 -11.18
C PRO A 151 -8.35 -8.88 -10.11
N TRP A 152 -9.63 -9.14 -10.42
CA TRP A 152 -10.60 -9.74 -9.50
C TRP A 152 -10.49 -11.27 -9.38
N LYS A 153 -9.73 -11.94 -10.24
CA LYS A 153 -9.44 -13.38 -10.10
C LYS A 153 -8.38 -13.66 -9.04
N ASN A 154 -7.51 -12.69 -8.80
CA ASN A 154 -6.55 -12.80 -7.71
C ASN A 154 -7.28 -12.64 -6.38
N LYS A 155 -7.33 -13.71 -5.60
CA LYS A 155 -7.86 -13.70 -4.22
C LYS A 155 -6.96 -12.90 -3.25
N SER A 156 -5.91 -12.27 -3.75
CA SER A 156 -5.04 -11.38 -2.98
C SER A 156 -5.77 -10.10 -2.58
N SER A 157 -5.35 -9.50 -1.51
CA SER A 157 -6.03 -8.48 -0.72
C SER A 157 -6.24 -7.11 -1.41
N GLY A 158 -5.94 -6.96 -2.71
CA GLY A 158 -6.12 -5.66 -3.38
C GLY A 158 -5.71 -5.62 -4.84
N ILE A 159 -6.02 -4.50 -5.49
CA ILE A 159 -5.66 -4.17 -6.87
C ILE A 159 -4.75 -2.95 -6.87
N SER A 160 -3.69 -2.95 -7.69
CA SER A 160 -2.77 -1.81 -7.78
C SER A 160 -3.44 -0.58 -8.40
N GLN A 161 -2.96 0.61 -8.04
CA GLN A 161 -3.44 1.86 -8.63
C GLN A 161 -3.26 1.87 -10.15
N SER A 162 -2.13 1.38 -10.66
CA SER A 162 -1.87 1.30 -12.09
C SER A 162 -2.89 0.39 -12.81
N ALA A 163 -3.31 -0.70 -12.17
CA ALA A 163 -4.38 -1.55 -12.70
C ALA A 163 -5.74 -0.83 -12.69
N CYS A 164 -6.08 -0.07 -11.63
CA CYS A 164 -7.29 0.74 -11.60
C CYS A 164 -7.31 1.78 -12.70
N VAL A 165 -6.22 2.54 -12.89
CA VAL A 165 -6.10 3.54 -13.97
C VAL A 165 -6.24 2.89 -15.34
N ARG A 166 -5.62 1.71 -15.56
CA ARG A 166 -5.75 0.97 -16.81
C ARG A 166 -7.20 0.53 -17.06
N MET A 167 -7.89 0.04 -16.03
CA MET A 167 -9.32 -0.32 -16.12
C MET A 167 -10.17 0.87 -16.51
N THR A 168 -9.95 2.04 -15.91
CA THR A 168 -10.68 3.28 -16.23
C THR A 168 -10.40 3.71 -17.66
N ASN A 169 -9.14 3.70 -18.10
CA ASN A 169 -8.75 4.09 -19.46
C ASN A 169 -9.34 3.15 -20.53
N ILE A 170 -9.47 1.85 -20.26
CA ILE A 170 -10.14 0.90 -21.15
C ILE A 170 -11.63 1.24 -21.25
N ALA A 171 -12.27 1.55 -20.11
CA ALA A 171 -13.68 1.89 -20.06
C ALA A 171 -14.02 3.22 -20.77
N GLU A 172 -13.08 4.18 -20.80
CA GLU A 172 -13.30 5.50 -21.43
C GLU A 172 -13.11 5.50 -22.96
N ARG A 173 -12.42 4.48 -23.51
CA ARG A 173 -12.15 4.40 -24.95
C ARG A 173 -13.31 3.85 -25.79
N GLU A 174 -14.28 3.25 -25.15
CA GLU A 174 -15.48 2.65 -25.75
C GLU A 174 -16.71 3.55 -25.53
#